data_e57ead4fc55c70a84c4861bee2fa7ee5
#
_entry.id   e57ead4fc55c70a84c4861bee2fa7ee5
#
_cell.length_a   1.000
_cell.length_b   1.000
_cell.length_c   1.000
_cell.angle_alpha   90.00
_cell.angle_beta   90.00
_cell.angle_gamma   90.00
#
_symmetry.space_group_name_H-M   'P 1'
#
loop_
_entity.id
_entity.type
_entity.pdbx_description
1 polymer ?
#
loop_
_entity_poly.entity_id
_entity_poly.type
_entity_poly.pdbx_seq_one_letter_code
_entity_poly.pdbx_strand_id
1 'polypeptide(L)'
;MRNKKFLKKPLALSIAAGLLIASLDSYVLLKTFVIPEVQAVVVKNTDTTVAQAAENTAATDEAAGGAGNAAADNTATGGTTTENQTVADTASESTIATSNTEAATQKTVTDTSYKDGNVDITITTVRKNNTTVYVADVKLSNSNYLKTALAYDSFGTNVTETTSSMASNNNAILAVNGDYYGADRSGYVIKNGVIYRNTVRSDSNYPDLAVYKDGSFKIIYETDVTAEQLLADGVVNLFAFGPSLIENGTISVDQNTEVRQAMTKNPRTAIGIVDSNHYILVVSDGRTSESEGLSLYELAEVMKEYGATTAYNLDGGGSSTMYYNGNIINNPTTNGHNISEREVSDIVYIGY
;
A
#
# COMPACT_ATOMS: atom_id res chain seq x y z
N MET A 1 -15.65 -60.80 -41.69
CA MET A 1 -15.01 -60.09 -40.56
C MET A 1 -14.20 -58.92 -41.09
N ARG A 2 -14.71 -57.68 -40.99
CA ARG A 2 -14.01 -56.48 -41.48
C ARG A 2 -14.09 -55.39 -40.42
N ASN A 3 -13.04 -55.24 -39.76
CA ASN A 3 -12.44 -54.13 -38.99
C ASN A 3 -13.29 -52.96 -38.50
N LYS A 4 -13.66 -53.03 -37.22
CA LYS A 4 -14.17 -51.94 -36.37
C LYS A 4 -13.05 -51.05 -35.76
N LYS A 5 -11.86 -50.93 -36.40
CA LYS A 5 -10.71 -50.21 -35.81
C LYS A 5 -10.56 -48.74 -36.25
N PHE A 6 -11.40 -48.24 -37.16
CA PHE A 6 -11.17 -46.89 -37.73
C PHE A 6 -11.98 -45.72 -37.07
N LEU A 7 -12.89 -46.03 -36.14
CA LEU A 7 -13.70 -44.96 -35.50
C LEU A 7 -13.14 -44.45 -34.16
N LYS A 8 -12.09 -45.08 -33.60
CA LYS A 8 -11.57 -44.68 -32.27
C LYS A 8 -10.53 -43.56 -32.32
N LYS A 9 -9.82 -43.36 -33.43
CA LYS A 9 -8.76 -42.33 -33.53
C LYS A 9 -9.26 -40.90 -33.56
N PRO A 10 -10.31 -40.52 -34.32
CA PRO A 10 -10.79 -39.15 -34.34
C PRO A 10 -11.43 -38.72 -32.99
N LEU A 11 -12.12 -39.62 -32.30
CA LEU A 11 -12.70 -39.35 -30.98
C LEU A 11 -11.62 -39.12 -29.93
N ALA A 12 -10.58 -39.93 -29.91
CA ALA A 12 -9.44 -39.74 -28.98
C ALA A 12 -8.70 -38.42 -29.25
N LEU A 13 -8.51 -38.05 -30.52
CA LEU A 13 -7.88 -36.78 -30.90
C LEU A 13 -8.76 -35.57 -30.49
N SER A 14 -10.08 -35.65 -30.65
CA SER A 14 -11.02 -34.59 -30.25
C SER A 14 -11.06 -34.43 -28.74
N ILE A 15 -11.02 -35.51 -27.96
CA ILE A 15 -10.93 -35.47 -26.48
C ILE A 15 -9.60 -34.87 -26.05
N ALA A 16 -8.49 -35.25 -26.64
CA ALA A 16 -7.18 -34.70 -26.33
C ALA A 16 -7.12 -33.19 -26.66
N ALA A 17 -7.63 -32.78 -27.80
CA ALA A 17 -7.73 -31.33 -28.15
C ALA A 17 -8.62 -30.55 -27.20
N GLY A 18 -9.77 -31.10 -26.81
CA GLY A 18 -10.67 -30.47 -25.83
C GLY A 18 -10.03 -30.31 -24.46
N LEU A 19 -9.29 -31.32 -23.96
CA LEU A 19 -8.56 -31.22 -22.68
C LEU A 19 -7.42 -30.21 -22.75
N LEU A 20 -6.75 -30.08 -23.89
CA LEU A 20 -5.65 -29.13 -24.09
C LEU A 20 -6.18 -27.69 -24.12
N ILE A 21 -7.31 -27.44 -24.77
CA ILE A 21 -7.98 -26.12 -24.76
C ILE A 21 -8.45 -25.78 -23.33
N ALA A 22 -9.15 -26.70 -22.66
CA ALA A 22 -9.63 -26.48 -21.30
C ALA A 22 -8.48 -26.22 -20.29
N SER A 23 -7.34 -26.89 -20.47
CA SER A 23 -6.16 -26.66 -19.65
C SER A 23 -5.49 -25.31 -19.93
N LEU A 24 -5.49 -24.88 -21.21
CA LEU A 24 -4.97 -23.57 -21.61
C LEU A 24 -5.84 -22.44 -21.06
N ASP A 25 -7.18 -22.56 -21.22
CA ASP A 25 -8.14 -21.58 -20.68
C ASP A 25 -8.03 -21.49 -19.15
N SER A 26 -7.91 -22.64 -18.47
CA SER A 26 -7.71 -22.66 -17.01
C SER A 26 -6.39 -22.01 -16.59
N TYR A 27 -5.29 -22.27 -17.34
CA TYR A 27 -4.00 -21.64 -17.07
C TYR A 27 -4.04 -20.13 -17.30
N VAL A 28 -4.67 -19.66 -18.39
CA VAL A 28 -4.84 -18.23 -18.68
C VAL A 28 -5.66 -17.56 -17.59
N LEU A 29 -6.76 -18.18 -17.15
CA LEU A 29 -7.57 -17.65 -16.05
C LEU A 29 -6.79 -17.61 -14.74
N LEU A 30 -6.07 -18.67 -14.39
CA LEU A 30 -5.23 -18.71 -13.20
C LEU A 30 -4.14 -17.64 -13.24
N LYS A 31 -3.41 -17.52 -14.37
CA LYS A 31 -2.37 -16.50 -14.54
C LYS A 31 -2.93 -15.08 -14.45
N THR A 32 -4.15 -14.88 -14.99
CA THR A 32 -4.76 -13.53 -15.01
C THR A 32 -5.30 -13.10 -13.64
N PHE A 33 -5.84 -14.04 -12.85
CA PHE A 33 -6.63 -13.70 -11.66
C PHE A 33 -6.09 -14.28 -10.34
N VAL A 34 -5.16 -15.23 -10.38
CA VAL A 34 -4.75 -15.98 -9.18
C VAL A 34 -3.24 -16.05 -9.01
N ILE A 35 -2.49 -16.26 -10.10
CA ILE A 35 -1.03 -16.46 -9.99
C ILE A 35 -0.36 -15.09 -9.78
N PRO A 36 0.39 -14.88 -8.69
CA PRO A 36 1.16 -13.65 -8.48
C PRO A 36 2.21 -13.47 -9.58
N GLU A 37 2.31 -12.24 -10.09
CA GLU A 37 3.33 -11.86 -11.06
C GLU A 37 4.11 -10.65 -10.51
N VAL A 38 5.28 -10.91 -9.93
CA VAL A 38 6.17 -9.87 -9.41
C VAL A 38 6.89 -9.19 -10.58
N GLN A 39 6.77 -7.87 -10.65
CA GLN A 39 7.39 -7.04 -11.69
C GLN A 39 8.58 -6.22 -11.17
N ALA A 40 8.56 -5.84 -9.90
CA ALA A 40 9.67 -5.15 -9.24
C ALA A 40 9.69 -5.46 -7.75
N VAL A 41 10.88 -5.45 -7.16
CA VAL A 41 11.09 -5.61 -5.72
C VAL A 41 11.65 -4.31 -5.15
N VAL A 42 11.08 -3.84 -4.05
CA VAL A 42 11.58 -2.66 -3.32
C VAL A 42 12.81 -3.09 -2.50
N VAL A 43 13.98 -2.61 -2.87
CA VAL A 43 15.20 -2.81 -2.08
C VAL A 43 15.26 -1.73 -1.00
N LYS A 44 14.98 -2.10 0.25
CA LYS A 44 15.16 -1.22 1.41
C LYS A 44 16.65 -1.19 1.77
N ASN A 45 17.37 -0.19 1.28
CA ASN A 45 18.69 0.13 1.84
C ASN A 45 18.50 0.98 3.08
N THR A 46 19.26 0.71 4.13
CA THR A 46 19.19 1.38 5.44
C THR A 46 19.43 2.90 5.37
N ASP A 47 19.88 3.43 4.24
CA ASP A 47 20.14 4.86 4.06
C ASP A 47 19.52 5.51 2.81
N THR A 48 18.93 4.73 1.88
CA THR A 48 18.26 5.34 0.71
C THR A 48 17.38 4.29 0.03
N THR A 49 16.11 4.57 -0.17
CA THR A 49 15.20 3.69 -0.93
C THR A 49 15.50 3.86 -2.41
N VAL A 50 16.10 2.87 -3.03
CA VAL A 50 16.26 2.80 -4.49
C VAL A 50 15.39 1.66 -5.00
N ALA A 51 14.33 2.00 -5.69
CA ALA A 51 13.56 1.01 -6.43
C ALA A 51 14.19 0.80 -7.81
N GLN A 52 14.52 -0.43 -8.14
CA GLN A 52 14.98 -0.79 -9.47
C GLN A 52 13.85 -1.46 -10.23
N ALA A 53 13.31 -0.76 -11.24
CA ALA A 53 12.40 -1.38 -12.20
C ALA A 53 13.20 -2.38 -13.05
N ALA A 54 12.80 -3.64 -13.05
CA ALA A 54 13.36 -4.61 -13.96
C ALA A 54 12.81 -4.34 -15.38
N GLU A 55 13.62 -3.78 -16.26
CA GLU A 55 13.33 -3.74 -17.69
C GLU A 55 13.31 -5.17 -18.23
N ASN A 56 12.16 -5.57 -18.72
CA ASN A 56 11.97 -6.84 -19.42
C ASN A 56 12.49 -6.67 -20.86
N THR A 57 13.80 -6.78 -21.06
CA THR A 57 14.37 -6.97 -22.39
C THR A 57 14.37 -8.47 -22.69
N ALA A 58 13.52 -8.87 -23.62
CA ALA A 58 13.60 -10.16 -24.25
C ALA A 58 14.96 -10.30 -24.93
N ALA A 59 15.86 -11.09 -24.34
CA ALA A 59 17.11 -11.48 -24.97
C ALA A 59 16.84 -12.65 -25.90
N THR A 60 17.03 -12.42 -27.19
CA THR A 60 17.25 -13.47 -28.17
C THR A 60 18.65 -14.07 -27.96
N ASP A 61 18.66 -15.37 -27.86
CA ASP A 61 19.82 -16.25 -27.82
C ASP A 61 20.74 -16.07 -29.04
N GLU A 62 22.04 -15.84 -28.82
CA GLU A 62 23.09 -16.37 -29.71
C GLU A 62 24.39 -16.54 -28.92
N ALA A 63 24.93 -17.77 -29.04
CA ALA A 63 26.14 -18.25 -28.42
C ALA A 63 27.40 -17.82 -29.16
N ALA A 64 28.50 -17.57 -28.46
CA ALA A 64 29.86 -18.05 -28.78
C ALA A 64 30.92 -17.53 -27.80
N GLY A 65 31.52 -18.32 -27.02
CA GLY A 65 32.87 -18.84 -26.98
C GLY A 65 34.03 -17.86 -26.70
N GLY A 66 34.81 -18.18 -25.66
CA GLY A 66 36.18 -17.66 -25.58
C GLY A 66 36.74 -17.59 -24.14
N ALA A 67 37.60 -18.55 -23.87
CA ALA A 67 38.34 -18.76 -22.62
C ALA A 67 39.46 -17.70 -22.41
N GLY A 68 39.89 -17.51 -21.19
CA GLY A 68 41.15 -16.82 -20.89
C GLY A 68 41.41 -16.62 -19.39
N ASN A 69 42.19 -17.50 -18.85
CA ASN A 69 42.81 -17.61 -17.54
C ASN A 69 43.68 -16.40 -17.16
N ALA A 70 43.76 -16.05 -15.87
CA ALA A 70 45.04 -16.09 -15.13
C ALA A 70 44.90 -15.52 -13.69
N ALA A 71 45.44 -16.26 -12.78
CA ALA A 71 45.65 -16.01 -11.37
C ALA A 71 46.95 -15.21 -11.08
N ALA A 72 47.00 -14.61 -9.89
CA ALA A 72 48.19 -14.49 -8.97
C ALA A 72 47.78 -13.55 -7.82
N ASP A 73 47.62 -13.99 -6.60
CA ASP A 73 48.56 -14.40 -5.53
C ASP A 73 49.55 -13.30 -5.12
N ASN A 74 49.49 -12.90 -3.85
CA ASN A 74 50.54 -12.76 -2.87
C ASN A 74 50.06 -11.97 -1.63
N THR A 75 49.82 -12.68 -0.53
CA THR A 75 50.60 -12.90 0.73
C THR A 75 51.34 -11.69 1.29
N ALA A 76 51.00 -11.32 2.49
CA ALA A 76 51.59 -11.66 3.78
C ALA A 76 52.08 -10.48 4.65
N THR A 77 51.75 -10.58 5.92
CA THR A 77 52.58 -10.45 7.15
C THR A 77 52.73 -9.02 7.68
N GLY A 78 52.35 -8.68 8.90
CA GLY A 78 52.62 -9.20 10.20
C GLY A 78 52.85 -8.08 11.17
N GLY A 79 52.49 -8.26 12.43
CA GLY A 79 53.29 -7.89 13.60
C GLY A 79 52.71 -6.82 14.54
N THR A 80 51.99 -7.22 15.57
CA THR A 80 52.27 -7.23 17.03
C THR A 80 52.94 -5.95 17.64
N THR A 81 52.44 -5.33 18.65
CA THR A 81 52.53 -5.47 20.11
C THR A 81 52.22 -4.15 20.84
N THR A 82 51.37 -4.21 21.82
CA THR A 82 51.37 -3.85 23.24
C THR A 82 52.23 -2.66 23.72
N GLU A 83 51.64 -1.70 24.44
CA GLU A 83 51.72 -1.61 25.90
C GLU A 83 51.10 -0.34 26.50
N ASN A 84 50.56 -0.54 27.68
CA ASN A 84 50.06 0.38 28.69
C ASN A 84 50.97 1.53 29.04
N GLN A 85 50.37 2.68 29.42
CA GLN A 85 50.70 3.32 30.72
C GLN A 85 49.71 4.40 31.12
N THR A 86 49.20 4.23 32.31
CA THR A 86 48.46 5.15 33.17
C THR A 86 49.37 6.26 33.73
N VAL A 87 48.88 7.51 33.78
CA VAL A 87 49.16 8.41 34.92
C VAL A 87 48.04 9.46 35.04
N ALA A 88 47.68 9.71 36.29
CA ALA A 88 46.62 10.57 36.77
C ALA A 88 47.00 12.03 36.92
N ASP A 89 45.92 12.82 37.12
CA ASP A 89 45.81 14.03 37.96
C ASP A 89 46.00 15.40 37.29
N THR A 90 44.97 16.23 37.27
CA THR A 90 44.65 17.31 38.17
C THR A 90 43.49 18.16 37.66
N ALA A 91 42.57 18.47 38.54
CA ALA A 91 41.35 19.23 38.38
C ALA A 91 41.58 20.70 37.92
N SER A 92 40.62 21.18 37.11
CA SER A 92 40.19 22.59 37.22
C SER A 92 38.74 22.70 36.76
N GLU A 93 37.87 23.09 37.68
CA GLU A 93 36.49 23.47 37.48
C GLU A 93 36.36 24.65 36.50
N SER A 94 35.49 24.49 35.52
CA SER A 94 34.79 25.62 34.91
C SER A 94 33.37 25.16 34.54
N THR A 95 32.45 25.46 35.45
CA THR A 95 31.04 25.36 35.28
C THR A 95 30.58 26.33 34.19
N ILE A 96 30.18 25.81 33.05
CA ILE A 96 29.22 26.45 32.17
C ILE A 96 28.06 25.46 32.02
N ALA A 97 27.07 25.61 32.87
CA ALA A 97 25.80 24.94 32.73
C ALA A 97 25.05 25.60 31.55
N THR A 98 25.14 25.00 30.38
CA THR A 98 24.17 25.24 29.33
C THR A 98 23.12 24.13 29.45
N SER A 99 22.10 24.40 30.21
CA SER A 99 20.90 23.58 30.29
C SER A 99 20.12 23.72 28.99
N ASN A 100 20.51 22.97 27.97
CA ASN A 100 19.57 22.61 26.90
C ASN A 100 18.77 21.39 27.37
N THR A 101 17.78 21.65 28.20
CA THR A 101 16.71 20.68 28.43
C THR A 101 15.78 20.79 27.22
N GLU A 102 16.11 20.10 26.12
CA GLU A 102 15.08 19.65 25.20
C GLU A 102 14.17 18.75 26.04
N ALA A 103 12.97 19.26 26.33
CA ALA A 103 11.91 18.44 26.91
C ALA A 103 11.65 17.30 25.92
N ALA A 104 12.22 16.13 26.18
CA ALA A 104 11.90 14.92 25.46
C ALA A 104 10.37 14.77 25.55
N THR A 105 9.68 14.98 24.43
CA THR A 105 8.23 14.87 24.34
C THR A 105 7.89 13.43 24.68
N GLN A 106 7.25 13.24 25.83
CA GLN A 106 7.04 11.90 26.40
C GLN A 106 6.04 11.17 25.50
N LYS A 107 6.44 10.01 24.96
CA LYS A 107 5.57 9.13 24.19
C LYS A 107 4.44 8.60 25.07
N THR A 108 3.20 8.77 24.63
CA THR A 108 2.01 8.21 25.27
C THR A 108 1.27 7.31 24.29
N VAL A 109 0.91 6.11 24.73
CA VAL A 109 0.16 5.13 23.92
C VAL A 109 -0.98 4.57 24.77
N THR A 110 -2.18 4.58 24.21
CA THR A 110 -3.38 3.94 24.78
C THR A 110 -4.01 3.03 23.72
N ASP A 111 -5.11 2.39 24.02
CA ASP A 111 -5.86 1.55 23.06
C ASP A 111 -6.45 2.36 21.89
N THR A 112 -6.58 3.68 22.04
CA THR A 112 -7.22 4.56 21.06
C THR A 112 -6.43 5.81 20.72
N SER A 113 -5.23 5.98 21.27
CA SER A 113 -4.41 7.15 20.97
C SER A 113 -2.92 6.88 21.06
N TYR A 114 -2.18 7.56 20.19
CA TYR A 114 -0.72 7.61 20.19
C TYR A 114 -0.28 9.06 20.10
N LYS A 115 0.65 9.46 20.94
CA LYS A 115 1.21 10.81 20.90
C LYS A 115 2.68 10.80 21.26
N ASP A 116 3.47 11.47 20.43
CA ASP A 116 4.87 11.85 20.73
C ASP A 116 5.17 13.22 20.10
N GLY A 117 6.45 13.56 19.89
CA GLY A 117 6.83 14.84 19.30
C GLY A 117 6.47 15.03 17.83
N ASN A 118 6.19 13.96 17.10
CA ASN A 118 6.01 13.98 15.64
C ASN A 118 4.65 13.47 15.19
N VAL A 119 4.03 12.60 15.95
CA VAL A 119 2.80 11.88 15.58
C VAL A 119 1.79 12.02 16.72
N ASP A 120 0.59 12.49 16.39
CA ASP A 120 -0.56 12.55 17.29
C ASP A 120 -1.74 11.87 16.58
N ILE A 121 -2.19 10.74 17.10
CA ILE A 121 -3.28 9.94 16.57
C ILE A 121 -4.34 9.77 17.63
N THR A 122 -5.59 10.05 17.27
CA THR A 122 -6.76 9.73 18.09
C THR A 122 -7.74 8.92 17.27
N ILE A 123 -8.14 7.75 17.78
CA ILE A 123 -9.10 6.86 17.12
C ILE A 123 -10.43 6.94 17.84
N THR A 124 -11.48 7.27 17.11
CA THR A 124 -12.86 7.36 17.60
C THR A 124 -13.69 6.28 16.91
N THR A 125 -14.44 5.50 17.71
CA THR A 125 -15.43 4.54 17.19
C THR A 125 -16.81 5.17 17.31
N VAL A 126 -17.53 5.27 16.19
CA VAL A 126 -18.88 5.85 16.13
C VAL A 126 -19.86 4.90 15.45
N ARG A 127 -21.16 5.13 15.70
CA ARG A 127 -22.25 4.44 14.99
C ARG A 127 -22.90 5.40 13.99
N LYS A 128 -22.85 5.04 12.71
CA LYS A 128 -23.49 5.80 11.62
C LYS A 128 -24.27 4.81 10.73
N ASN A 129 -25.50 5.12 10.39
CA ASN A 129 -26.32 4.38 9.43
C ASN A 129 -26.30 2.84 9.67
N ASN A 130 -26.55 2.40 10.90
CA ASN A 130 -26.47 1.02 11.38
C ASN A 130 -25.10 0.35 11.20
N THR A 131 -24.03 1.13 11.22
CA THR A 131 -22.67 0.65 10.94
C THR A 131 -21.69 1.18 11.99
N THR A 132 -20.76 0.33 12.42
CA THR A 132 -19.61 0.74 13.22
C THR A 132 -18.56 1.35 12.31
N VAL A 133 -18.10 2.54 12.66
CA VAL A 133 -17.12 3.31 11.89
C VAL A 133 -15.96 3.69 12.81
N TYR A 134 -14.75 3.43 12.36
CA TYR A 134 -13.51 3.76 13.03
C TYR A 134 -12.88 4.95 12.29
N VAL A 135 -12.66 6.04 13.03
CA VAL A 135 -12.09 7.27 12.49
C VAL A 135 -10.81 7.57 13.23
N ALA A 136 -9.71 7.59 12.50
CA ALA A 136 -8.42 8.02 13.02
C ALA A 136 -8.15 9.47 12.58
N ASP A 137 -8.10 10.37 13.54
CA ASP A 137 -7.61 11.75 13.42
C ASP A 137 -6.10 11.73 13.62
N VAL A 138 -5.34 12.15 12.59
CA VAL A 138 -3.89 12.00 12.51
C VAL A 138 -3.24 13.35 12.26
N LYS A 139 -2.45 13.84 13.20
CA LYS A 139 -1.65 15.05 13.04
C LYS A 139 -0.16 14.69 13.07
N LEU A 140 0.56 15.14 12.06
CA LEU A 140 1.97 14.86 11.87
C LEU A 140 2.80 16.13 11.90
N SER A 141 4.02 16.07 12.43
CA SER A 141 4.94 17.21 12.36
C SER A 141 5.40 17.49 10.93
N ASN A 142 5.39 16.49 10.06
CA ASN A 142 5.63 16.60 8.62
C ASN A 142 5.08 15.37 7.88
N SER A 143 4.98 15.45 6.56
CA SER A 143 4.39 14.45 5.67
C SER A 143 5.19 13.13 5.58
N ASN A 144 6.47 13.09 5.98
CA ASN A 144 7.30 11.88 5.85
C ASN A 144 6.83 10.72 6.72
N TYR A 145 5.95 10.97 7.68
CA TYR A 145 5.33 9.94 8.52
C TYR A 145 4.10 9.30 7.88
N LEU A 146 3.53 9.90 6.81
CA LEU A 146 2.48 9.29 5.98
C LEU A 146 3.14 8.51 4.83
N LYS A 147 3.07 7.20 4.89
CA LYS A 147 3.82 6.28 4.02
C LYS A 147 2.92 5.26 3.36
N THR A 148 3.46 4.55 2.37
CA THR A 148 2.85 3.37 1.77
C THR A 148 3.82 2.19 1.80
N ALA A 149 3.29 0.97 1.82
CA ALA A 149 4.08 -0.24 1.65
C ALA A 149 3.37 -1.19 0.69
N LEU A 150 4.14 -1.90 -0.14
CA LEU A 150 3.66 -2.91 -1.06
C LEU A 150 3.71 -4.28 -0.39
N ALA A 151 2.80 -5.18 -0.76
CA ALA A 151 2.82 -6.57 -0.33
C ALA A 151 4.17 -7.22 -0.65
N TYR A 152 4.81 -7.81 0.36
CA TYR A 152 6.15 -8.43 0.27
C TYR A 152 7.22 -7.49 -0.31
N ASP A 153 7.11 -6.17 -0.11
CA ASP A 153 7.96 -5.15 -0.72
C ASP A 153 8.10 -5.32 -2.26
N SER A 154 7.05 -5.82 -2.92
CA SER A 154 7.09 -6.22 -4.32
C SER A 154 5.93 -5.62 -5.10
N PHE A 155 6.24 -4.96 -6.23
CA PHE A 155 5.24 -4.52 -7.19
C PHE A 155 4.89 -5.65 -8.16
N GLY A 156 3.61 -5.88 -8.39
CA GLY A 156 3.18 -6.90 -9.36
C GLY A 156 1.67 -7.09 -9.39
N THR A 157 1.23 -7.98 -10.29
CA THR A 157 -0.18 -8.39 -10.39
C THR A 157 -0.44 -9.55 -9.45
N ASN A 158 -1.55 -9.51 -8.69
CA ASN A 158 -1.95 -10.51 -7.69
C ASN A 158 -0.89 -10.78 -6.60
N VAL A 159 0.02 -9.85 -6.36
CA VAL A 159 0.92 -9.88 -5.19
C VAL A 159 0.15 -9.25 -4.05
N THR A 160 -0.22 -10.05 -3.05
CA THR A 160 -1.10 -9.62 -1.96
C THR A 160 -0.65 -10.17 -0.60
N GLU A 161 -0.81 -9.37 0.45
CA GLU A 161 -0.49 -9.68 1.84
C GLU A 161 -1.53 -9.03 2.74
N THR A 162 -1.71 -9.51 3.98
CA THR A 162 -2.67 -8.87 4.89
C THR A 162 -2.19 -7.49 5.32
N THR A 163 -3.13 -6.56 5.53
CA THR A 163 -2.83 -5.22 6.06
C THR A 163 -2.04 -5.29 7.35
N SER A 164 -2.40 -6.20 8.26
CA SER A 164 -1.72 -6.39 9.54
C SER A 164 -0.28 -6.87 9.39
N SER A 165 0.00 -7.80 8.46
CA SER A 165 1.36 -8.27 8.19
C SER A 165 2.24 -7.15 7.63
N MET A 166 1.76 -6.44 6.60
CA MET A 166 2.50 -5.30 6.03
C MET A 166 2.74 -4.21 7.07
N ALA A 167 1.72 -3.90 7.90
CA ALA A 167 1.84 -2.92 8.97
C ALA A 167 2.90 -3.32 9.99
N SER A 168 2.90 -4.57 10.43
CA SER A 168 3.89 -5.11 11.37
C SER A 168 5.30 -5.09 10.78
N ASN A 169 5.47 -5.54 9.53
CA ASN A 169 6.76 -5.57 8.83
C ASN A 169 7.36 -4.17 8.62
N ASN A 170 6.51 -3.13 8.60
CA ASN A 170 6.92 -1.74 8.45
C ASN A 170 6.93 -0.94 9.76
N ASN A 171 6.76 -1.59 10.92
CA ASN A 171 6.67 -0.95 12.24
C ASN A 171 5.64 0.18 12.27
N ALA A 172 4.51 -0.02 11.59
CA ALA A 172 3.43 0.96 11.52
C ALA A 172 2.79 1.18 12.90
N ILE A 173 2.52 2.43 13.23
CA ILE A 173 1.71 2.80 14.40
C ILE A 173 0.23 2.62 14.08
N LEU A 174 -0.18 3.09 12.89
CA LEU A 174 -1.52 3.00 12.34
C LEU A 174 -1.40 2.61 10.87
N ALA A 175 -2.27 1.72 10.36
CA ALA A 175 -2.35 1.42 8.94
C ALA A 175 -3.78 1.12 8.51
N VAL A 176 -4.06 1.39 7.23
CA VAL A 176 -5.26 0.94 6.52
C VAL A 176 -4.86 0.32 5.19
N ASN A 177 -5.71 -0.52 4.61
CA ASN A 177 -5.50 -1.04 3.25
C ASN A 177 -5.44 0.10 2.21
N GLY A 178 -4.75 -0.14 1.11
CA GLY A 178 -4.57 0.82 0.01
C GLY A 178 -5.61 0.70 -1.11
N ASP A 179 -5.15 0.85 -2.37
CA ASP A 179 -6.00 1.09 -3.53
C ASP A 179 -6.24 -0.11 -4.47
N TYR A 180 -5.68 -1.29 -4.17
CA TYR A 180 -5.88 -2.49 -4.98
C TYR A 180 -5.29 -2.41 -6.41
N TYR A 181 -4.20 -1.67 -6.61
CA TYR A 181 -3.53 -1.52 -7.91
C TYR A 181 -3.14 -2.87 -8.55
N GLY A 182 -2.90 -3.91 -7.76
CA GLY A 182 -2.44 -5.22 -8.21
C GLY A 182 -3.50 -6.06 -8.94
N ALA A 183 -4.78 -5.66 -8.90
CA ALA A 183 -5.84 -6.30 -9.69
C ALA A 183 -5.89 -5.79 -11.13
N ASP A 184 -5.40 -4.57 -11.38
CA ASP A 184 -5.48 -3.92 -12.67
C ASP A 184 -4.14 -3.94 -13.39
N ARG A 185 -4.17 -3.98 -14.74
CA ARG A 185 -2.98 -3.94 -15.60
C ARG A 185 -2.69 -2.54 -16.14
N SER A 186 -3.55 -1.59 -15.88
CA SER A 186 -3.44 -0.18 -16.26
C SER A 186 -3.82 0.70 -15.08
N GLY A 187 -3.59 1.99 -15.19
CA GLY A 187 -3.67 2.95 -14.11
C GLY A 187 -2.29 3.24 -13.52
N TYR A 188 -2.02 4.50 -13.22
CA TYR A 188 -0.73 4.90 -12.67
C TYR A 188 -0.49 4.28 -11.29
N VAL A 189 0.74 3.87 -11.01
CA VAL A 189 1.19 3.46 -9.68
C VAL A 189 2.45 4.22 -9.33
N ILE A 190 2.32 5.16 -8.41
CA ILE A 190 3.43 5.92 -7.81
C ILE A 190 3.38 5.64 -6.32
N LYS A 191 4.43 5.06 -5.76
CA LYS A 191 4.54 4.77 -4.32
C LYS A 191 5.91 5.19 -3.81
N ASN A 192 5.95 5.98 -2.75
CA ASN A 192 7.17 6.51 -2.13
C ASN A 192 8.13 7.20 -3.12
N GLY A 193 7.58 7.95 -4.09
CA GLY A 193 8.36 8.69 -5.09
C GLY A 193 8.92 7.83 -6.23
N VAL A 194 8.42 6.62 -6.43
CA VAL A 194 8.82 5.72 -7.53
C VAL A 194 7.62 5.43 -8.41
N ILE A 195 7.80 5.56 -9.73
CA ILE A 195 6.82 5.13 -10.73
C ILE A 195 7.01 3.63 -10.99
N TYR A 196 6.01 2.83 -10.67
CA TYR A 196 5.95 1.40 -10.97
C TYR A 196 5.14 1.10 -12.23
N ARG A 197 4.15 1.95 -12.55
CA ARG A 197 3.30 1.83 -13.74
C ARG A 197 2.85 3.21 -14.18
N ASN A 198 2.99 3.49 -15.48
CA ASN A 198 2.62 4.77 -16.12
C ASN A 198 1.62 4.60 -17.27
N THR A 199 0.93 3.47 -17.33
CA THR A 199 -0.10 3.23 -18.34
C THR A 199 -1.41 3.81 -17.87
N VAL A 200 -1.99 4.71 -18.65
CA VAL A 200 -3.30 5.33 -18.36
C VAL A 200 -4.38 4.28 -18.19
N ARG A 201 -5.22 4.44 -17.18
CA ARG A 201 -6.35 3.55 -16.89
C ARG A 201 -7.33 3.50 -18.06
N SER A 202 -7.80 2.30 -18.38
CA SER A 202 -8.78 2.14 -19.49
C SER A 202 -10.13 2.77 -19.18
N ASP A 203 -10.48 2.92 -17.90
CA ASP A 203 -11.66 3.66 -17.42
C ASP A 203 -11.20 5.00 -16.82
N SER A 204 -11.10 6.00 -17.70
CA SER A 204 -10.64 7.35 -17.37
C SER A 204 -11.67 8.22 -16.65
N ASN A 205 -12.85 7.69 -16.33
CA ASN A 205 -13.92 8.46 -15.71
C ASN A 205 -13.72 8.70 -14.21
N TYR A 206 -12.82 7.95 -13.57
CA TYR A 206 -12.53 8.09 -12.16
C TYR A 206 -11.22 8.84 -11.93
N PRO A 207 -11.24 9.90 -11.10
CA PRO A 207 -10.03 10.59 -10.73
C PRO A 207 -9.18 9.76 -9.75
N ASP A 208 -7.91 10.10 -9.66
CA ASP A 208 -6.97 9.56 -8.69
C ASP A 208 -6.66 10.57 -7.59
N LEU A 209 -6.18 10.08 -6.45
CA LEU A 209 -5.65 10.90 -5.38
C LEU A 209 -4.13 10.99 -5.49
N ALA A 210 -3.60 12.16 -5.78
CA ALA A 210 -2.18 12.47 -5.72
C ALA A 210 -1.82 13.04 -4.34
N VAL A 211 -0.84 12.41 -3.66
CA VAL A 211 -0.25 12.88 -2.42
C VAL A 211 1.12 13.46 -2.72
N TYR A 212 1.30 14.73 -2.40
CA TYR A 212 2.54 15.46 -2.66
C TYR A 212 3.54 15.34 -1.49
N LYS A 213 4.80 15.61 -1.78
CA LYS A 213 5.89 15.58 -0.79
C LYS A 213 5.66 16.54 0.40
N ASP A 214 4.94 17.63 0.19
CA ASP A 214 4.55 18.57 1.26
C ASP A 214 3.35 18.08 2.08
N GLY A 215 2.82 16.90 1.75
CA GLY A 215 1.66 16.30 2.41
C GLY A 215 0.32 16.73 1.86
N SER A 216 0.27 17.66 0.89
CA SER A 216 -0.97 18.11 0.27
C SER A 216 -1.59 17.02 -0.63
N PHE A 217 -2.92 17.08 -0.78
CA PHE A 217 -3.72 16.18 -1.60
C PHE A 217 -4.30 16.94 -2.79
N LYS A 218 -4.26 16.31 -3.98
CA LYS A 218 -4.99 16.79 -5.16
C LYS A 218 -5.68 15.64 -5.87
N ILE A 219 -6.85 15.92 -6.37
CA ILE A 219 -7.58 15.03 -7.26
C ILE A 219 -7.12 15.32 -8.69
N ILE A 220 -6.73 14.27 -9.42
CA ILE A 220 -6.20 14.35 -10.78
C ILE A 220 -6.87 13.32 -11.69
N TYR A 221 -6.79 13.55 -13.00
CA TYR A 221 -7.17 12.57 -14.00
C TYR A 221 -5.93 12.17 -14.82
N GLU A 222 -5.73 10.86 -14.99
CA GLU A 222 -4.57 10.32 -15.73
C GLU A 222 -4.53 10.77 -17.20
N THR A 223 -5.67 11.19 -17.76
CA THR A 223 -5.74 11.76 -19.12
C THR A 223 -5.16 13.16 -19.25
N ASP A 224 -5.04 13.88 -18.13
CA ASP A 224 -4.69 15.30 -18.14
C ASP A 224 -3.20 15.53 -17.82
N VAL A 225 -2.54 14.53 -17.20
CA VAL A 225 -1.15 14.66 -16.73
C VAL A 225 -0.45 13.30 -16.75
N THR A 226 0.82 13.25 -17.16
CA THR A 226 1.60 12.00 -17.15
C THR A 226 2.12 11.64 -15.75
N ALA A 227 2.42 10.36 -15.53
CA ALA A 227 3.01 9.91 -14.25
C ALA A 227 4.38 10.56 -13.99
N GLU A 228 5.18 10.77 -15.05
CA GLU A 228 6.47 11.45 -15.00
C GLU A 228 6.32 12.92 -14.59
N GLN A 229 5.30 13.61 -15.12
CA GLN A 229 5.01 14.99 -14.73
C GLN A 229 4.55 15.07 -13.27
N LEU A 230 3.67 14.15 -12.83
CA LEU A 230 3.24 14.07 -11.43
C LEU A 230 4.44 13.90 -10.48
N LEU A 231 5.38 13.02 -10.83
CA LEU A 231 6.59 12.81 -10.05
C LEU A 231 7.47 14.07 -10.02
N ALA A 232 7.65 14.73 -11.19
CA ALA A 232 8.42 15.98 -11.30
C ALA A 232 7.78 17.13 -10.50
N ASP A 233 6.45 17.16 -10.41
CA ASP A 233 5.68 18.12 -9.60
C ASP A 233 5.71 17.82 -8.10
N GLY A 234 6.32 16.70 -7.71
CA GLY A 234 6.52 16.32 -6.30
C GLY A 234 5.48 15.35 -5.73
N VAL A 235 4.74 14.64 -6.57
CA VAL A 235 3.87 13.54 -6.11
C VAL A 235 4.73 12.39 -5.61
N VAL A 236 4.47 11.93 -4.40
CA VAL A 236 5.17 10.80 -3.77
C VAL A 236 4.32 9.54 -3.73
N ASN A 237 3.00 9.68 -3.64
CA ASN A 237 2.07 8.56 -3.69
C ASN A 237 0.86 8.91 -4.57
N LEU A 238 0.37 7.94 -5.32
CA LEU A 238 -0.86 8.02 -6.08
C LEU A 238 -1.77 6.84 -5.72
N PHE A 239 -3.05 7.11 -5.53
CA PHE A 239 -4.07 6.10 -5.25
C PHE A 239 -5.12 6.14 -6.37
N ALA A 240 -5.33 4.98 -6.99
CA ALA A 240 -6.09 4.84 -8.23
C ALA A 240 -7.31 3.92 -8.06
N PHE A 241 -8.12 4.08 -7.01
CA PHE A 241 -9.35 3.32 -6.77
C PHE A 241 -10.61 4.15 -7.04
N GLY A 242 -10.85 5.17 -6.21
CA GLY A 242 -11.93 6.13 -6.38
C GLY A 242 -13.33 5.70 -5.92
N PRO A 243 -14.26 6.58 -6.08
CA PRO A 243 -14.14 7.96 -6.53
C PRO A 243 -13.54 8.91 -5.47
N SER A 244 -13.31 10.16 -5.83
CA SER A 244 -13.16 11.22 -4.85
C SER A 244 -14.48 11.39 -4.09
N LEU A 245 -14.39 11.58 -2.77
CA LEU A 245 -15.54 11.74 -1.88
C LEU A 245 -15.82 13.21 -1.55
N ILE A 246 -14.75 13.98 -1.42
CA ILE A 246 -14.80 15.41 -1.13
C ILE A 246 -13.73 16.11 -1.96
N GLU A 247 -14.12 17.20 -2.59
CA GLU A 247 -13.24 18.11 -3.33
C GLU A 247 -13.49 19.54 -2.88
N ASN A 248 -12.44 20.24 -2.48
CA ASN A 248 -12.52 21.63 -2.00
C ASN A 248 -13.62 21.83 -0.91
N GLY A 249 -13.72 20.88 0.02
CA GLY A 249 -14.71 20.90 1.10
C GLY A 249 -16.14 20.59 0.68
N THR A 250 -16.39 20.19 -0.57
CA THR A 250 -17.72 19.84 -1.08
C THR A 250 -17.77 18.34 -1.38
N ILE A 251 -18.84 17.65 -0.96
CA ILE A 251 -19.08 16.24 -1.29
C ILE A 251 -19.23 16.13 -2.82
N SER A 252 -18.42 15.26 -3.43
CA SER A 252 -18.33 15.05 -4.88
C SER A 252 -19.11 13.82 -5.38
N VAL A 253 -19.69 13.05 -4.48
CA VAL A 253 -20.51 11.87 -4.78
C VAL A 253 -21.98 12.13 -4.43
N ASP A 254 -22.89 11.43 -5.07
CA ASP A 254 -24.31 11.44 -4.76
C ASP A 254 -24.78 10.09 -4.19
N GLN A 255 -26.07 9.99 -3.85
CA GLN A 255 -26.66 8.78 -3.25
C GLN A 255 -26.70 7.58 -4.21
N ASN A 256 -26.47 7.79 -5.51
CA ASN A 256 -26.46 6.74 -6.54
C ASN A 256 -25.06 6.40 -7.02
N THR A 257 -24.05 7.10 -6.51
CA THR A 257 -22.65 6.85 -6.88
C THR A 257 -22.19 5.52 -6.32
N GLU A 258 -21.69 4.63 -7.18
CA GLU A 258 -21.21 3.29 -6.86
C GLU A 258 -19.82 3.04 -7.44
N VAL A 259 -19.07 2.11 -6.85
CA VAL A 259 -17.79 1.65 -7.38
C VAL A 259 -17.99 0.28 -8.01
N ARG A 260 -17.83 0.19 -9.33
CA ARG A 260 -17.87 -1.08 -10.09
C ARG A 260 -19.07 -1.95 -9.70
N GLN A 261 -18.80 -3.12 -9.07
CA GLN A 261 -19.82 -4.09 -8.63
C GLN A 261 -20.19 -3.95 -7.15
N ALA A 262 -19.64 -2.95 -6.47
CA ALA A 262 -19.89 -2.73 -5.05
C ALA A 262 -21.29 -2.13 -4.88
N MET A 263 -22.21 -2.94 -4.44
CA MET A 263 -23.58 -2.54 -4.10
C MET A 263 -23.59 -1.55 -2.93
N THR A 264 -24.64 -0.79 -2.81
CA THR A 264 -24.90 0.38 -1.99
C THR A 264 -24.24 0.43 -0.62
N LYS A 265 -24.30 -0.64 0.20
CA LYS A 265 -23.69 -0.68 1.54
C LYS A 265 -22.63 -1.75 1.64
N ASN A 266 -21.42 -1.32 1.97
CA ASN A 266 -20.25 -2.19 2.11
C ASN A 266 -19.34 -1.72 3.23
N PRO A 267 -18.45 -2.57 3.76
CA PRO A 267 -17.27 -2.10 4.45
C PRO A 267 -16.50 -1.12 3.55
N ARG A 268 -16.03 -0.02 4.09
CA ARG A 268 -15.36 1.05 3.33
C ARG A 268 -14.06 1.46 3.99
N THR A 269 -13.12 1.93 3.17
CA THR A 269 -11.89 2.57 3.61
C THR A 269 -11.73 3.88 2.86
N ALA A 270 -11.37 4.94 3.58
CA ALA A 270 -11.13 6.26 2.99
C ALA A 270 -9.95 6.96 3.66
N ILE A 271 -9.32 7.84 2.88
CA ILE A 271 -8.31 8.78 3.35
C ILE A 271 -8.73 10.20 2.98
N GLY A 272 -8.47 11.16 3.87
CA GLY A 272 -8.70 12.57 3.60
C GLY A 272 -7.71 13.47 4.30
N ILE A 273 -7.64 14.71 3.85
CA ILE A 273 -6.84 15.77 4.45
C ILE A 273 -7.78 16.88 4.95
N VAL A 274 -7.52 17.38 6.16
CA VAL A 274 -8.20 18.52 6.78
C VAL A 274 -7.45 19.80 6.45
N ASP A 275 -6.18 19.84 6.81
CA ASP A 275 -5.21 20.90 6.52
C ASP A 275 -3.78 20.32 6.47
N SER A 276 -2.75 21.16 6.48
CA SER A 276 -1.35 20.72 6.40
C SER A 276 -1.00 19.66 7.45
N ASN A 277 -0.60 18.47 6.99
CA ASN A 277 -0.19 17.32 7.81
C ASN A 277 -1.26 16.85 8.81
N HIS A 278 -2.52 17.18 8.57
CA HIS A 278 -3.66 16.73 9.35
C HIS A 278 -4.57 15.87 8.48
N TYR A 279 -4.63 14.58 8.76
CA TYR A 279 -5.28 13.57 7.93
C TYR A 279 -6.38 12.85 8.71
N ILE A 280 -7.39 12.37 7.98
CA ILE A 280 -8.45 11.50 8.50
C ILE A 280 -8.38 10.17 7.75
N LEU A 281 -8.25 9.08 8.49
CA LEU A 281 -8.39 7.73 7.96
C LEU A 281 -9.67 7.11 8.50
N VAL A 282 -10.51 6.59 7.64
CA VAL A 282 -11.80 5.98 8.02
C VAL A 282 -11.86 4.55 7.53
N VAL A 283 -12.25 3.64 8.42
CA VAL A 283 -12.67 2.28 8.06
C VAL A 283 -14.05 2.02 8.65
N SER A 284 -14.97 1.48 7.87
CA SER A 284 -16.24 1.01 8.37
C SER A 284 -16.33 -0.51 8.31
N ASP A 285 -16.94 -1.13 9.32
CA ASP A 285 -17.44 -2.49 9.24
C ASP A 285 -18.57 -2.60 8.22
N GLY A 286 -19.00 -3.80 7.89
CA GLY A 286 -20.16 -4.03 7.04
C GLY A 286 -20.47 -5.49 6.81
N ARG A 287 -21.54 -5.76 6.03
CA ARG A 287 -21.98 -7.11 5.64
C ARG A 287 -22.42 -8.01 6.79
N THR A 288 -22.62 -7.46 8.00
CA THR A 288 -23.09 -8.20 9.18
C THR A 288 -24.41 -7.62 9.68
N SER A 289 -25.07 -8.34 10.59
CA SER A 289 -26.30 -7.86 11.26
C SER A 289 -26.01 -6.66 12.18
N GLU A 290 -24.80 -6.58 12.72
CA GLU A 290 -24.37 -5.49 13.61
C GLU A 290 -23.91 -4.25 12.82
N SER A 291 -23.43 -4.46 11.59
CA SER A 291 -22.91 -3.39 10.72
C SER A 291 -23.25 -3.69 9.27
N GLU A 292 -24.19 -2.90 8.69
CA GLU A 292 -24.61 -3.07 7.30
C GLU A 292 -23.50 -2.65 6.31
N GLY A 293 -22.71 -1.66 6.67
CA GLY A 293 -21.75 -0.93 5.84
C GLY A 293 -22.26 0.44 5.45
N LEU A 294 -21.45 1.19 4.71
CA LEU A 294 -21.78 2.54 4.25
C LEU A 294 -21.89 2.57 2.71
N SER A 295 -22.79 3.41 2.19
CA SER A 295 -22.71 3.91 0.82
C SER A 295 -21.53 4.87 0.67
N LEU A 296 -21.14 5.22 -0.56
CA LEU A 296 -20.09 6.23 -0.80
C LEU A 296 -20.51 7.61 -0.29
N TYR A 297 -21.78 7.95 -0.43
CA TYR A 297 -22.31 9.21 0.07
C TYR A 297 -22.25 9.29 1.61
N GLU A 298 -22.70 8.22 2.30
CA GLU A 298 -22.62 8.14 3.77
C GLU A 298 -21.15 8.17 4.27
N LEU A 299 -20.21 7.56 3.52
CA LEU A 299 -18.78 7.65 3.81
C LEU A 299 -18.26 9.09 3.65
N ALA A 300 -18.69 9.78 2.58
CA ALA A 300 -18.34 11.19 2.35
C ALA A 300 -18.91 12.11 3.45
N GLU A 301 -20.13 11.84 3.94
CA GLU A 301 -20.70 12.58 5.08
C GLU A 301 -19.85 12.40 6.34
N VAL A 302 -19.36 11.16 6.62
CA VAL A 302 -18.44 10.92 7.74
C VAL A 302 -17.15 11.72 7.55
N MET A 303 -16.51 11.63 6.38
CA MET A 303 -15.27 12.37 6.10
C MET A 303 -15.45 13.88 6.28
N LYS A 304 -16.59 14.42 5.84
CA LYS A 304 -16.92 15.85 5.97
C LYS A 304 -17.17 16.26 7.44
N GLU A 305 -17.84 15.43 8.23
CA GLU A 305 -18.07 15.67 9.66
C GLU A 305 -16.76 15.81 10.43
N TYR A 306 -15.72 15.05 10.03
CA TYR A 306 -14.38 15.14 10.60
C TYR A 306 -13.48 16.19 9.93
N GLY A 307 -14.05 17.05 9.09
CA GLY A 307 -13.39 18.24 8.58
C GLY A 307 -12.54 18.05 7.33
N ALA A 308 -12.62 16.89 6.67
CA ALA A 308 -11.85 16.68 5.44
C ALA A 308 -12.23 17.70 4.35
N THR A 309 -11.24 18.33 3.76
CA THR A 309 -11.36 19.27 2.63
C THR A 309 -11.15 18.57 1.28
N THR A 310 -10.35 17.51 1.26
CA THR A 310 -10.23 16.55 0.17
C THR A 310 -10.27 15.15 0.75
N ALA A 311 -11.10 14.26 0.21
CA ALA A 311 -11.22 12.86 0.65
C ALA A 311 -11.40 11.93 -0.54
N TYR A 312 -10.89 10.71 -0.38
CA TYR A 312 -10.82 9.71 -1.44
C TYR A 312 -11.14 8.32 -0.91
N ASN A 313 -11.92 7.56 -1.71
CA ASN A 313 -12.29 6.19 -1.39
C ASN A 313 -11.19 5.23 -1.84
N LEU A 314 -10.74 4.38 -0.93
CA LEU A 314 -9.79 3.30 -1.17
C LEU A 314 -10.52 1.95 -1.37
N ASP A 315 -9.79 0.84 -1.55
CA ASP A 315 -10.42 -0.48 -1.66
C ASP A 315 -11.23 -0.79 -0.40
N GLY A 316 -12.38 -1.38 -0.62
CA GLY A 316 -13.38 -1.65 0.40
C GLY A 316 -13.73 -3.13 0.53
N GLY A 317 -14.91 -3.39 1.08
CA GLY A 317 -15.39 -4.75 1.27
C GLY A 317 -14.50 -5.55 2.21
N GLY A 318 -14.08 -6.75 1.79
CA GLY A 318 -13.23 -7.62 2.61
C GLY A 318 -11.83 -7.07 2.92
N SER A 319 -11.37 -6.07 2.15
CA SER A 319 -10.08 -5.41 2.37
C SER A 319 -10.11 -4.40 3.51
N SER A 320 -11.29 -3.84 3.84
CA SER A 320 -11.42 -2.77 4.84
C SER A 320 -10.88 -3.20 6.20
N THR A 321 -9.64 -2.80 6.48
CA THR A 321 -8.91 -3.15 7.70
C THR A 321 -8.23 -1.91 8.26
N MET A 322 -8.38 -1.68 9.57
CA MET A 322 -7.60 -0.71 10.33
C MET A 322 -6.76 -1.42 11.38
N TYR A 323 -5.45 -1.29 11.26
CA TYR A 323 -4.46 -1.79 12.20
C TYR A 323 -3.97 -0.63 13.07
N TYR A 324 -3.88 -0.84 14.36
CA TYR A 324 -3.34 0.12 15.30
C TYR A 324 -2.54 -0.58 16.41
N ASN A 325 -1.30 -0.15 16.62
CA ASN A 325 -0.43 -0.57 17.72
C ASN A 325 -0.42 -2.09 17.95
N GLY A 326 -0.23 -2.87 16.88
CA GLY A 326 -0.12 -4.33 16.93
C GLY A 326 -1.44 -5.09 16.74
N ASN A 327 -2.58 -4.40 16.64
CA ASN A 327 -3.89 -5.03 16.60
C ASN A 327 -4.75 -4.55 15.42
N ILE A 328 -5.58 -5.43 14.87
CA ILE A 328 -6.70 -5.06 14.01
C ILE A 328 -7.83 -4.57 14.92
N ILE A 329 -8.34 -3.36 14.66
CA ILE A 329 -9.31 -2.73 15.55
C ILE A 329 -10.75 -2.72 15.02
N ASN A 330 -10.95 -3.09 13.75
CA ASN A 330 -12.27 -3.29 13.16
C ASN A 330 -12.57 -4.79 12.94
N ASN A 331 -13.70 -5.13 12.31
CA ASN A 331 -14.11 -6.50 12.01
C ASN A 331 -14.10 -6.76 10.49
N PRO A 332 -12.93 -6.97 9.86
CA PRO A 332 -12.85 -7.18 8.43
C PRO A 332 -13.57 -8.48 8.01
N THR A 333 -14.38 -8.41 6.97
CA THR A 333 -15.09 -9.59 6.46
C THR A 333 -15.39 -9.50 4.97
N THR A 334 -15.16 -10.60 4.24
CA THR A 334 -15.53 -10.72 2.82
C THR A 334 -16.96 -11.17 2.65
N ASN A 335 -17.45 -12.06 3.51
CA ASN A 335 -18.74 -12.75 3.33
C ASN A 335 -19.78 -12.45 4.42
N GLY A 336 -19.45 -11.63 5.42
CA GLY A 336 -20.31 -11.30 6.55
C GLY A 336 -20.43 -12.40 7.63
N HIS A 337 -19.75 -13.52 7.46
CA HIS A 337 -19.82 -14.65 8.39
C HIS A 337 -18.51 -14.88 9.13
N ASN A 338 -17.39 -14.77 8.42
CA ASN A 338 -16.07 -14.95 8.99
C ASN A 338 -15.38 -13.58 9.12
N ILE A 339 -14.92 -13.28 10.32
CA ILE A 339 -14.08 -12.11 10.58
C ILE A 339 -12.65 -12.49 10.28
N SER A 340 -12.15 -12.00 9.16
CA SER A 340 -10.77 -12.20 8.69
C SER A 340 -10.41 -11.17 7.65
N GLU A 341 -9.17 -10.71 7.65
CA GLU A 341 -8.64 -9.85 6.60
C GLU A 341 -8.68 -10.55 5.24
N ARG A 342 -8.91 -9.77 4.20
CA ARG A 342 -8.56 -10.13 2.84
C ARG A 342 -7.17 -9.55 2.53
N GLU A 343 -6.32 -10.33 1.89
CA GLU A 343 -5.02 -9.86 1.43
C GLU A 343 -5.20 -8.74 0.39
N VAL A 344 -4.30 -7.76 0.43
CA VAL A 344 -4.32 -6.54 -0.37
C VAL A 344 -2.95 -6.25 -0.97
N SER A 345 -2.89 -5.40 -2.01
CA SER A 345 -1.65 -5.13 -2.75
C SER A 345 -0.75 -4.12 -2.03
N ASP A 346 -1.34 -3.22 -1.24
CA ASP A 346 -0.61 -2.17 -0.52
C ASP A 346 -1.38 -1.66 0.70
N ILE A 347 -0.68 -0.90 1.52
CA ILE A 347 -1.23 -0.19 2.67
C ILE A 347 -0.84 1.28 2.64
N VAL A 348 -1.66 2.10 3.31
CA VAL A 348 -1.30 3.44 3.80
C VAL A 348 -1.02 3.32 5.29
N TYR A 349 0.11 3.87 5.75
CA TYR A 349 0.44 3.77 7.16
C TYR A 349 1.15 5.00 7.72
N ILE A 350 1.05 5.14 9.03
CA ILE A 350 1.77 6.14 9.82
C ILE A 350 2.87 5.42 10.58
N GLY A 351 4.12 5.88 10.41
CA GLY A 351 5.29 5.27 11.05
C GLY A 351 6.59 6.04 10.80
N TYR A 352 7.65 5.63 11.47
CA TYR A 352 9.00 6.23 11.41
C TYR A 352 9.85 5.69 10.27
#